data_e1612d48adb2b0a329e4c5071f200e32
#
_entry.id   e1612d48adb2b0a329e4c5071f200e32
#
_cell.length_a   1.000
_cell.length_b   1.000
_cell.length_c   1.000
_cell.angle_alpha   90.00
_cell.angle_beta   90.00
_cell.angle_gamma   90.00
#
_symmetry.space_group_name_H-M   'P 1'
#
loop_
_entity.id
_entity.type
_entity.pdbx_description
1 polymer ?
#
loop_
_entity_poly.entity_id
_entity_poly.type
_entity_poly.pdbx_seq_one_letter_code
_entity_poly.pdbx_strand_id
1 'polypeptide(L)'
;MNAAVVRLHSVEKGLDDEYTERNASNPAKRLRAEVMAKEADALQLIVSGKSAEALPILEAAAKVESTIPLEFGPPVVPKPAAELLGEQLVATGRAADAAAAYRTVLERAPGRTLAVAGLQMAQKTAKPAAAEEKAAAAVGNCPDPYLDCGSARS
;
A
#
# COMPACT_ATOMS: atom_id res chain seq x y z
N MET A 1 9.45 14.13 18.50
CA MET A 1 8.10 13.60 18.15
C MET A 1 7.21 14.75 17.74
N ASN A 2 6.47 14.63 16.62
CA ASN A 2 5.60 15.69 16.11
C ASN A 2 4.38 15.87 17.05
N ALA A 3 4.00 17.13 17.39
CA ALA A 3 2.86 17.43 18.25
C ALA A 3 1.53 16.84 17.76
N ALA A 4 1.35 16.71 16.43
CA ALA A 4 0.16 16.09 15.84
C ALA A 4 0.08 14.57 16.15
N VAL A 5 1.20 13.86 16.10
CA VAL A 5 1.27 12.43 16.44
C VAL A 5 0.98 12.20 17.92
N VAL A 6 1.54 13.04 18.80
CA VAL A 6 1.24 12.98 20.23
C VAL A 6 -0.26 13.17 20.50
N ARG A 7 -0.91 14.09 19.78
CA ARG A 7 -2.37 14.30 19.91
C ARG A 7 -3.17 13.09 19.44
N LEU A 8 -2.77 12.45 18.35
CA LEU A 8 -3.45 11.23 17.86
C LEU A 8 -3.37 10.09 18.85
N HIS A 9 -2.20 9.84 19.45
CA HIS A 9 -2.05 8.85 20.51
C HIS A 9 -2.86 9.20 21.77
N SER A 10 -2.98 10.49 22.10
CA SER A 10 -3.84 10.93 23.19
C SER A 10 -5.32 10.66 22.92
N VAL A 11 -5.76 10.85 21.67
CA VAL A 11 -7.14 10.54 21.24
C VAL A 11 -7.39 9.03 21.25
N GLU A 12 -6.44 8.24 20.75
CA GLU A 12 -6.51 6.77 20.77
C GLU A 12 -6.70 6.28 22.21
N LYS A 13 -5.84 6.73 23.14
CA LYS A 13 -5.94 6.39 24.55
C LYS A 13 -7.26 6.85 25.18
N GLY A 14 -7.69 8.07 24.89
CA GLY A 14 -8.98 8.58 25.41
C GLY A 14 -10.17 7.75 24.91
N LEU A 15 -10.13 7.24 23.68
CA LEU A 15 -11.14 6.33 23.16
C LEU A 15 -11.08 4.95 23.83
N ASP A 16 -9.91 4.46 24.21
CA ASP A 16 -9.76 3.22 24.97
C ASP A 16 -10.37 3.36 26.38
N ASP A 17 -10.11 4.48 27.05
CA ASP A 17 -10.65 4.78 28.38
C ASP A 17 -12.19 4.95 28.32
N GLU A 18 -12.71 5.70 27.36
CA GLU A 18 -14.15 5.89 27.15
C GLU A 18 -14.85 4.59 26.73
N TYR A 19 -14.18 3.75 25.92
CA TYR A 19 -14.69 2.45 25.49
C TYR A 19 -14.89 1.51 26.66
N THR A 20 -13.95 1.51 27.62
CA THR A 20 -14.02 0.67 28.81
C THR A 20 -15.19 1.08 29.70
N GLU A 21 -15.53 2.36 29.76
CA GLU A 21 -16.58 2.90 30.65
C GLU A 21 -17.98 2.96 30.01
N ARG A 22 -18.09 3.23 28.70
CA ARG A 22 -19.35 3.60 28.05
C ARG A 22 -19.77 2.79 26.82
N ASN A 23 -18.89 2.14 26.11
CA ASN A 23 -19.17 1.70 24.74
C ASN A 23 -18.63 0.32 24.38
N ALA A 24 -19.20 -0.74 24.93
CA ALA A 24 -19.19 -2.04 24.24
C ALA A 24 -19.86 -1.98 22.84
N SER A 25 -20.48 -0.85 22.47
CA SER A 25 -21.37 -0.75 21.32
C SER A 25 -20.73 -0.27 20.00
N ASN A 26 -19.52 0.30 20.00
CA ASN A 26 -18.89 0.68 18.72
C ASN A 26 -17.35 0.48 18.69
N PRO A 27 -16.90 -0.78 18.55
CA PRO A 27 -15.48 -1.10 18.45
C PRO A 27 -14.81 -0.46 17.22
N ALA A 28 -15.57 -0.12 16.19
CA ALA A 28 -15.05 0.46 14.97
C ALA A 28 -14.41 1.84 15.20
N LYS A 29 -14.90 2.64 16.16
CA LYS A 29 -14.28 3.94 16.49
C LYS A 29 -12.85 3.78 16.98
N ARG A 30 -12.61 2.84 17.89
CA ARG A 30 -11.28 2.56 18.42
C ARG A 30 -10.32 2.07 17.33
N LEU A 31 -10.78 1.11 16.52
CA LEU A 31 -9.97 0.58 15.42
C LEU A 31 -9.60 1.68 14.42
N ARG A 32 -10.50 2.62 14.12
CA ARG A 32 -10.21 3.76 13.24
C ARG A 32 -9.16 4.69 13.84
N ALA A 33 -9.25 5.00 15.14
CA ALA A 33 -8.24 5.81 15.83
C ALA A 33 -6.88 5.12 15.81
N GLU A 34 -6.83 3.81 16.04
CA GLU A 34 -5.62 3.00 15.94
C GLU A 34 -5.00 3.06 14.54
N VAL A 35 -5.79 2.90 13.48
CA VAL A 35 -5.32 3.03 12.09
C VAL A 35 -4.70 4.40 11.85
N MET A 36 -5.42 5.47 12.22
CA MET A 36 -4.94 6.85 12.02
C MET A 36 -3.67 7.15 12.82
N ALA A 37 -3.53 6.63 14.03
CA ALA A 37 -2.32 6.78 14.84
C ALA A 37 -1.12 6.08 14.18
N LYS A 38 -1.29 4.83 13.70
CA LYS A 38 -0.26 4.09 12.96
C LYS A 38 0.13 4.79 11.66
N GLU A 39 -0.83 5.31 10.91
CA GLU A 39 -0.55 6.09 9.69
C GLU A 39 0.27 7.35 10.00
N ALA A 40 -0.04 8.05 11.08
CA ALA A 40 0.71 9.23 11.50
C ALA A 40 2.14 8.90 11.91
N ASP A 41 2.37 7.81 12.64
CA ASP A 41 3.71 7.31 12.98
C ASP A 41 4.50 6.94 11.73
N ALA A 42 3.88 6.22 10.80
CA ALA A 42 4.50 5.86 9.53
C ALA A 42 4.86 7.09 8.70
N LEU A 43 3.96 8.06 8.59
CA LEU A 43 4.22 9.32 7.88
C LEU A 43 5.37 10.11 8.52
N GLN A 44 5.50 10.11 9.83
CA GLN A 44 6.64 10.74 10.51
C GLN A 44 7.97 10.08 10.12
N LEU A 45 8.01 8.75 10.01
CA LEU A 45 9.19 8.01 9.55
C LEU A 45 9.49 8.32 8.09
N ILE A 46 8.48 8.34 7.22
CA ILE A 46 8.62 8.65 5.79
C ILE A 46 9.22 10.04 5.59
N VAL A 47 8.69 11.06 6.27
CA VAL A 47 9.20 12.44 6.21
C VAL A 47 10.63 12.54 6.73
N SER A 48 11.02 11.66 7.67
CA SER A 48 12.38 11.57 8.19
C SER A 48 13.33 10.75 7.29
N GLY A 49 12.89 10.31 6.11
CA GLY A 49 13.69 9.51 5.18
C GLY A 49 13.80 8.03 5.55
N LYS A 50 13.02 7.56 6.52
CA LYS A 50 13.04 6.19 7.05
C LYS A 50 11.90 5.33 6.51
N SER A 51 11.67 5.36 5.20
CA SER A 51 10.55 4.66 4.56
C SER A 51 10.54 3.15 4.82
N ALA A 52 11.70 2.52 4.92
CA ALA A 52 11.78 1.09 5.22
C ALA A 52 11.25 0.75 6.64
N GLU A 53 11.47 1.64 7.61
CA GLU A 53 10.95 1.47 8.99
C GLU A 53 9.43 1.71 9.06
N ALA A 54 8.87 2.49 8.13
CA ALA A 54 7.44 2.77 8.05
C ALA A 54 6.62 1.58 7.50
N LEU A 55 7.20 0.73 6.64
CA LEU A 55 6.48 -0.36 5.99
C LEU A 55 5.77 -1.30 6.98
N PRO A 56 6.41 -1.87 8.01
CA PRO A 56 5.74 -2.76 8.96
C PRO A 56 4.61 -2.08 9.73
N ILE A 57 4.71 -0.77 9.98
CA ILE A 57 3.65 -0.01 10.66
C ILE A 57 2.44 0.13 9.73
N LEU A 58 2.66 0.41 8.44
CA LEU A 58 1.61 0.51 7.44
C LEU A 58 0.94 -0.85 7.16
N GLU A 59 1.72 -1.94 7.14
CA GLU A 59 1.19 -3.30 7.03
C GLU A 59 0.26 -3.62 8.22
N ALA A 60 0.68 -3.26 9.45
CA ALA A 60 -0.15 -3.42 10.64
C ALA A 60 -1.41 -2.54 10.58
N ALA A 61 -1.30 -1.28 10.13
CA ALA A 61 -2.45 -0.40 9.96
C ALA A 61 -3.46 -0.95 8.94
N ALA A 62 -2.99 -1.39 7.78
CA ALA A 62 -3.83 -1.98 6.73
C ALA A 62 -4.54 -3.27 7.22
N LYS A 63 -3.86 -4.09 8.02
CA LYS A 63 -4.46 -5.27 8.64
C LYS A 63 -5.58 -4.90 9.61
N VAL A 64 -5.37 -3.92 10.48
CA VAL A 64 -6.43 -3.43 11.39
C VAL A 64 -7.59 -2.85 10.58
N GLU A 65 -7.31 -2.00 9.59
CA GLU A 65 -8.35 -1.38 8.75
C GLU A 65 -9.21 -2.43 8.03
N SER A 66 -8.62 -3.54 7.58
CA SER A 66 -9.36 -4.61 6.89
C SER A 66 -10.41 -5.28 7.77
N THR A 67 -10.26 -5.22 9.09
CA THR A 67 -11.25 -5.77 10.05
C THR A 67 -12.41 -4.84 10.34
N ILE A 68 -12.29 -3.54 9.98
CA ILE A 68 -13.35 -2.56 10.22
C ILE A 68 -14.49 -2.81 9.22
N PRO A 69 -15.74 -3.01 9.68
CA PRO A 69 -16.88 -3.15 8.79
C PRO A 69 -17.05 -1.93 7.87
N LEU A 70 -17.50 -2.18 6.64
CA LEU A 70 -17.91 -1.09 5.74
C LEU A 70 -19.18 -0.46 6.29
N GLU A 71 -19.13 0.84 6.55
CA GLU A 71 -20.27 1.62 6.99
C GLU A 71 -20.80 2.47 5.85
N PHE A 72 -22.09 2.73 5.89
CA PHE A 72 -22.72 3.64 4.95
C PHE A 72 -22.37 5.08 5.32
N GLY A 73 -21.81 5.83 4.40
CA GLY A 73 -21.45 7.24 4.61
C GLY A 73 -20.06 7.59 4.07
N PRO A 74 -19.60 8.82 4.30
CA PRO A 74 -18.26 9.22 3.89
C PRO A 74 -17.20 8.44 4.69
N PRO A 75 -16.06 8.09 4.07
CA PRO A 75 -15.00 7.36 4.76
C PRO A 75 -14.45 8.18 5.92
N VAL A 76 -14.36 7.56 7.10
CA VAL A 76 -13.79 8.22 8.30
C VAL A 76 -12.27 8.27 8.22
N VAL A 77 -11.64 7.24 7.62
CA VAL A 77 -10.21 7.26 7.29
C VAL A 77 -10.08 7.84 5.88
N PRO A 78 -9.51 9.05 5.72
CA PRO A 78 -9.49 9.76 4.44
C PRO A 78 -8.68 9.03 3.37
N LYS A 79 -7.60 8.39 3.77
CA LYS A 79 -6.72 7.60 2.92
C LYS A 79 -6.59 6.19 3.50
N PRO A 80 -6.97 5.14 2.77
CA PRO A 80 -6.78 3.77 3.25
C PRO A 80 -5.31 3.47 3.54
N ALA A 81 -5.04 2.80 4.66
CA ALA A 81 -3.67 2.43 5.05
C ALA A 81 -2.99 1.54 3.99
N ALA A 82 -3.76 0.66 3.33
CA ALA A 82 -3.27 -0.15 2.22
C ALA A 82 -2.88 0.69 0.97
N GLU A 83 -3.51 1.86 0.75
CA GLU A 83 -3.12 2.78 -0.33
C GLU A 83 -1.79 3.47 0.00
N LEU A 84 -1.64 3.96 1.23
CA LEU A 84 -0.37 4.55 1.70
C LEU A 84 0.76 3.52 1.71
N LEU A 85 0.48 2.28 2.10
CA LEU A 85 1.40 1.15 2.00
C LEU A 85 1.84 0.93 0.55
N GLY A 86 0.90 0.89 -0.40
CA GLY A 86 1.18 0.73 -1.83
C GLY A 86 2.12 1.80 -2.37
N GLU A 87 1.92 3.06 -1.99
CA GLU A 87 2.80 4.18 -2.36
C GLU A 87 4.23 3.97 -1.85
N GLN A 88 4.38 3.57 -0.59
CA GLN A 88 5.70 3.35 -0.01
C GLN A 88 6.40 2.10 -0.59
N LEU A 89 5.64 1.07 -0.93
CA LEU A 89 6.17 -0.12 -1.60
C LEU A 89 6.68 0.22 -3.02
N VAL A 90 5.99 1.08 -3.77
CA VAL A 90 6.50 1.59 -5.06
C VAL A 90 7.78 2.39 -4.85
N ALA A 91 7.80 3.31 -3.88
CA ALA A 91 8.96 4.14 -3.58
C ALA A 91 10.20 3.34 -3.15
N THR A 92 10.00 2.17 -2.54
CA THR A 92 11.06 1.24 -2.12
C THR A 92 11.37 0.14 -3.14
N GLY A 93 10.80 0.20 -4.35
CA GLY A 93 11.07 -0.75 -5.43
C GLY A 93 10.31 -2.09 -5.33
N ARG A 94 9.39 -2.24 -4.38
CA ARG A 94 8.57 -3.45 -4.16
C ARG A 94 7.27 -3.41 -4.95
N ALA A 95 7.37 -3.24 -6.27
CA ALA A 95 6.22 -2.99 -7.14
C ALA A 95 5.18 -4.13 -7.16
N ALA A 96 5.59 -5.39 -7.04
CA ALA A 96 4.66 -6.52 -6.98
C ALA A 96 3.80 -6.48 -5.71
N ASP A 97 4.42 -6.19 -4.56
CA ASP A 97 3.73 -6.05 -3.27
C ASP A 97 2.80 -4.84 -3.27
N ALA A 98 3.25 -3.72 -3.89
CA ALA A 98 2.44 -2.53 -4.08
C ALA A 98 1.15 -2.83 -4.87
N ALA A 99 1.27 -3.61 -5.96
CA ALA A 99 0.10 -4.02 -6.74
C ALA A 99 -0.89 -4.85 -5.92
N ALA A 100 -0.41 -5.69 -4.99
CA ALA A 100 -1.27 -6.44 -4.08
C ALA A 100 -1.99 -5.49 -3.10
N ALA A 101 -1.26 -4.54 -2.50
CA ALA A 101 -1.85 -3.55 -1.59
C ALA A 101 -2.95 -2.72 -2.26
N TYR A 102 -2.73 -2.22 -3.49
CA TYR A 102 -3.77 -1.48 -4.23
C TYR A 102 -4.98 -2.34 -4.59
N ARG A 103 -4.82 -3.64 -4.89
CA ARG A 103 -5.97 -4.54 -5.12
C ARG A 103 -6.83 -4.65 -3.88
N THR A 104 -6.22 -4.80 -2.70
CA THR A 104 -6.97 -4.81 -1.42
C THR A 104 -7.80 -3.55 -1.22
N VAL A 105 -7.28 -2.38 -1.59
CA VAL A 105 -8.07 -1.13 -1.57
C VAL A 105 -9.27 -1.21 -2.53
N LEU A 106 -9.04 -1.70 -3.75
CA LEU A 106 -10.06 -1.75 -4.81
C LEU A 106 -11.15 -2.80 -4.55
N GLU A 107 -10.87 -3.85 -3.76
CA GLU A 107 -11.90 -4.79 -3.28
C GLU A 107 -12.95 -4.08 -2.41
N ARG A 108 -12.55 -3.10 -1.62
CA ARG A 108 -13.43 -2.33 -0.73
C ARG A 108 -13.99 -1.06 -1.38
N ALA A 109 -13.25 -0.47 -2.32
CA ALA A 109 -13.58 0.77 -3.01
C ALA A 109 -13.21 0.69 -4.50
N PRO A 110 -13.99 -0.03 -5.35
CA PRO A 110 -13.64 -0.30 -6.75
C PRO A 110 -13.42 0.95 -7.62
N GLY A 111 -14.08 2.06 -7.28
CA GLY A 111 -13.99 3.33 -8.01
C GLY A 111 -12.91 4.30 -7.50
N ARG A 112 -12.05 3.90 -6.57
CA ARG A 112 -11.05 4.80 -5.98
C ARG A 112 -9.94 5.13 -6.96
N THR A 113 -9.96 6.33 -7.52
CA THR A 113 -9.08 6.79 -8.61
C THR A 113 -7.59 6.66 -8.26
N LEU A 114 -7.18 7.04 -7.03
CA LEU A 114 -5.79 6.96 -6.61
C LEU A 114 -5.29 5.50 -6.54
N ALA A 115 -6.12 4.58 -6.07
CA ALA A 115 -5.77 3.17 -6.02
C ALA A 115 -5.69 2.55 -7.43
N VAL A 116 -6.59 2.94 -8.35
CA VAL A 116 -6.51 2.51 -9.76
C VAL A 116 -5.22 3.00 -10.41
N ALA A 117 -4.89 4.28 -10.26
CA ALA A 117 -3.66 4.86 -10.80
C ALA A 117 -2.41 4.23 -10.18
N GLY A 118 -2.40 4.02 -8.86
CA GLY A 118 -1.31 3.37 -8.14
C GLY A 118 -1.09 1.92 -8.60
N LEU A 119 -2.16 1.16 -8.80
CA LEU A 119 -2.09 -0.21 -9.34
C LEU A 119 -1.48 -0.23 -10.75
N GLN A 120 -1.91 0.68 -11.63
CA GLN A 120 -1.36 0.78 -12.97
C GLN A 120 0.13 1.13 -12.96
N MET A 121 0.55 2.06 -12.08
CA MET A 121 1.96 2.43 -11.92
C MET A 121 2.77 1.24 -11.40
N ALA A 122 2.32 0.56 -10.36
CA ALA A 122 2.98 -0.61 -9.81
C ALA A 122 3.14 -1.73 -10.85
N GLN A 123 2.12 -2.00 -11.66
CA GLN A 123 2.16 -2.99 -12.73
C GLN A 123 3.16 -2.63 -13.84
N LYS A 124 3.25 -1.35 -14.22
CA LYS A 124 4.24 -0.88 -15.21
C LYS A 124 5.66 -1.04 -14.68
N THR A 125 5.89 -0.73 -13.39
CA THR A 125 7.20 -0.81 -12.76
C THR A 125 7.63 -2.28 -12.53
N ALA A 126 6.69 -3.18 -12.27
CA ALA A 126 6.98 -4.61 -12.07
C ALA A 126 7.29 -5.36 -13.37
N LYS A 127 6.86 -4.83 -14.54
CA LYS A 127 6.92 -5.53 -15.83
C LYS A 127 8.27 -5.52 -16.57
N PRO A 128 9.22 -4.57 -16.36
CA PRO A 128 10.42 -4.47 -17.20
C PRO A 128 11.42 -5.61 -17.02
N ALA A 129 11.67 -6.06 -15.78
CA ALA A 129 12.77 -6.97 -15.50
C ALA A 129 12.63 -8.38 -16.13
N ALA A 130 11.40 -8.92 -16.19
CA ALA A 130 11.19 -10.29 -16.70
C ALA A 130 11.04 -10.35 -18.24
N ALA A 131 10.65 -9.23 -18.89
CA ALA A 131 10.47 -9.19 -20.34
C ALA A 131 11.79 -8.91 -21.09
N GLU A 132 12.68 -8.10 -20.49
CA GLU A 132 13.99 -7.79 -21.08
C GLU A 132 14.96 -8.96 -20.92
N GLU A 133 14.95 -9.66 -19.79
CA GLU A 133 15.78 -10.85 -19.58
C GLU A 133 15.41 -11.98 -20.55
N LYS A 134 14.12 -12.16 -20.84
CA LYS A 134 13.66 -13.16 -21.81
C LYS A 134 13.93 -12.77 -23.26
N ALA A 135 13.93 -11.47 -23.58
CA ALA A 135 14.29 -10.97 -24.90
C ALA A 135 15.81 -11.03 -25.13
N ALA A 136 16.61 -10.71 -24.11
CA ALA A 136 18.06 -10.82 -24.17
C ALA A 136 18.54 -12.26 -24.27
N ALA A 137 17.89 -13.20 -23.57
CA ALA A 137 18.18 -14.62 -23.67
C ALA A 137 17.80 -15.24 -25.03
N ALA A 138 16.79 -14.67 -25.73
CA ALA A 138 16.37 -15.14 -27.04
C ALA A 138 17.29 -14.68 -28.20
N VAL A 139 18.01 -13.59 -28.00
CA VAL A 139 18.96 -13.04 -29.01
C VAL A 139 20.34 -13.70 -28.94
N GLY A 140 20.67 -14.35 -27.83
CA GLY A 140 22.01 -14.90 -27.55
C GLY A 140 22.32 -16.29 -28.13
N ASN A 141 21.38 -16.95 -28.82
CA ASN A 141 21.57 -18.35 -29.25
C ASN A 141 21.35 -18.54 -30.75
N CYS A 142 22.07 -17.79 -31.58
CA CYS A 142 22.21 -18.09 -32.99
C CYS A 142 23.54 -18.84 -33.20
N PRO A 143 23.51 -20.16 -33.48
CA PRO A 143 24.73 -20.99 -33.55
C PRO A 143 25.49 -20.88 -34.86
N ASP A 144 25.03 -20.07 -35.82
CA ASP A 144 25.66 -19.97 -37.15
C ASP A 144 25.77 -18.53 -37.61
N PRO A 145 27.03 -17.98 -37.79
CA PRO A 145 27.24 -16.61 -38.27
C PRO A 145 26.81 -16.36 -39.70
N TYR A 146 26.35 -17.38 -40.46
CA TYR A 146 25.90 -17.29 -41.85
C TYR A 146 24.40 -17.48 -42.08
N LEU A 147 23.63 -17.78 -41.02
CA LEU A 147 22.18 -17.84 -41.09
C LEU A 147 21.56 -16.51 -40.68
N ASP A 148 20.85 -15.88 -41.59
CA ASP A 148 20.05 -14.68 -41.34
C ASP A 148 18.89 -15.02 -40.40
N CYS A 149 19.06 -14.74 -39.10
CA CYS A 149 18.06 -14.93 -38.08
C CYS A 149 16.93 -13.88 -38.13
N GLY A 150 16.83 -13.10 -39.21
CA GLY A 150 15.94 -11.94 -39.32
C GLY A 150 14.71 -12.16 -40.22
N SER A 151 14.51 -13.31 -40.85
CA SER A 151 13.41 -13.49 -41.83
C SER A 151 12.45 -14.63 -41.46
N ALA A 152 11.69 -14.44 -40.37
CA ALA A 152 10.40 -15.12 -40.23
C ALA A 152 9.28 -14.08 -40.31
N ARG A 153 9.04 -13.60 -41.53
CA ARG A 153 7.77 -12.96 -41.87
C ARG A 153 6.94 -14.00 -42.61
N SER A 154 5.83 -14.40 -42.02
CA SER A 154 4.56 -14.71 -42.68
C SER A 154 3.52 -14.93 -41.59
#